data_c9bfaf4fa70627114eb624f01582b079
#
_entry.id   c9bfaf4fa70627114eb624f01582b079
#
_cell.length_a   1.000
_cell.length_b   1.000
_cell.length_c   1.000
_cell.angle_alpha   90.00
_cell.angle_beta   90.00
_cell.angle_gamma   90.00
#
_symmetry.space_group_name_H-M   'P 1'
#
loop_
_entity.id
_entity.type
_entity.pdbx_description
1 polymer ?
#
loop_
_entity_poly.entity_id
_entity_poly.type
_entity_poly.pdbx_seq_one_letter_code
_entity_poly.pdbx_strand_id
1 'polypeptide(L)'
;RELGSLVASWRAQRPVRYPLFPGCSTLVKRPGLLEQTIAVSDAFGAPMGVAKSASKCCGYPLYAAGSFDAFAAHAKSVAEAFVETPEVAVLDAGCAFTFRKLYPEFGVRLPTRIRTVIEVLHENLPHAPERKPLPQRVGYHDACHLGRGLGLYDEPRALLARAVITIVEAPSVRREGG
;
A
#
# COMPACT_ATOMS: atom_id res chain seq x y z
N ARG A 1 -14.23 10.15 -14.20
CA ARG A 1 -14.48 10.68 -12.83
C ARG A 1 -13.14 11.14 -12.28
N GLU A 2 -13.12 12.34 -11.72
CA GLU A 2 -11.91 12.85 -11.06
C GLU A 2 -11.61 12.04 -9.79
N LEU A 3 -10.33 11.80 -9.50
CA LEU A 3 -9.90 11.06 -8.27
C LEU A 3 -10.49 11.68 -7.00
N GLY A 4 -10.61 13.01 -6.95
CA GLY A 4 -11.17 13.72 -5.81
C GLY A 4 -12.61 13.31 -5.47
N SER A 5 -13.47 13.14 -6.47
CA SER A 5 -14.85 12.70 -6.26
C SER A 5 -14.94 11.25 -5.81
N LEU A 6 -14.06 10.38 -6.31
CA LEU A 6 -13.95 8.99 -5.85
C LEU A 6 -13.49 8.91 -4.39
N VAL A 7 -12.46 9.68 -4.03
CA VAL A 7 -11.96 9.74 -2.63
C VAL A 7 -13.06 10.24 -1.70
N ALA A 8 -13.81 11.27 -2.09
CA ALA A 8 -14.91 11.78 -1.29
C ALA A 8 -15.99 10.73 -0.99
N SER A 9 -16.29 9.87 -1.98
CA SER A 9 -17.27 8.77 -1.80
C SER A 9 -16.80 7.68 -0.85
N TRP A 10 -15.47 7.53 -0.66
CA TRP A 10 -14.86 6.52 0.20
C TRP A 10 -14.44 7.03 1.57
N ARG A 11 -14.56 8.33 1.84
CA ARG A 11 -14.20 8.87 3.17
C ARG A 11 -15.13 8.31 4.22
N ALA A 12 -14.56 7.51 5.10
CA ALA A 12 -15.29 6.92 6.21
C ALA A 12 -15.77 8.01 7.18
N GLN A 13 -17.04 7.90 7.61
CA GLN A 13 -17.61 8.70 8.70
C GLN A 13 -17.32 8.08 10.07
N ARG A 14 -16.32 7.21 10.18
CA ARG A 14 -15.97 6.46 11.39
C ARG A 14 -14.55 6.81 11.84
N PRO A 15 -14.21 6.62 13.12
CA PRO A 15 -12.84 6.75 13.60
C PRO A 15 -11.92 5.80 12.82
N VAL A 16 -10.82 6.32 12.29
CA VAL A 16 -9.77 5.54 11.64
C VAL A 16 -8.47 5.71 12.40
N ARG A 17 -7.74 4.62 12.58
CA ARG A 17 -6.41 4.66 13.18
C ARG A 17 -5.35 4.97 12.12
N TYR A 18 -5.54 4.44 10.92
CA TYR A 18 -4.60 4.62 9.82
C TYR A 18 -5.30 5.24 8.60
N PRO A 19 -4.95 6.48 8.23
CA PRO A 19 -5.33 7.03 6.93
C PRO A 19 -4.77 6.14 5.81
N LEU A 20 -5.60 5.79 4.83
CA LEU A 20 -5.28 4.87 3.73
C LEU A 20 -5.09 5.60 2.42
N PHE A 21 -3.96 5.37 1.76
CA PHE A 21 -3.72 5.74 0.38
C PHE A 21 -3.82 4.49 -0.51
N PRO A 22 -4.96 4.25 -1.17
CA PRO A 22 -5.18 3.02 -1.95
C PRO A 22 -4.41 2.98 -3.28
N GLY A 23 -4.01 4.14 -3.81
CA GLY A 23 -3.51 4.29 -5.16
C GLY A 23 -4.63 4.49 -6.19
N CYS A 24 -4.35 5.26 -7.23
CA CYS A 24 -5.34 5.61 -8.27
C CYS A 24 -5.84 4.38 -9.03
N SER A 25 -4.98 3.40 -9.29
CA SER A 25 -5.35 2.15 -9.97
C SER A 25 -6.37 1.35 -9.18
N THR A 26 -6.21 1.24 -7.86
CA THR A 26 -7.16 0.55 -6.98
C THR A 26 -8.50 1.26 -6.96
N LEU A 27 -8.49 2.58 -6.75
CA LEU A 27 -9.72 3.39 -6.73
C LEU A 27 -10.56 3.26 -8.00
N VAL A 28 -9.88 3.26 -9.15
CA VAL A 28 -10.58 3.30 -10.45
C VAL A 28 -10.92 1.92 -10.97
N LYS A 29 -9.98 0.95 -10.83
CA LYS A 29 -10.09 -0.34 -11.50
C LYS A 29 -10.48 -1.49 -10.56
N ARG A 30 -10.26 -1.36 -9.25
CA ARG A 30 -10.43 -2.44 -8.28
C ARG A 30 -11.09 -1.98 -6.96
N PRO A 31 -12.26 -1.33 -7.00
CA PRO A 31 -12.90 -0.82 -5.77
C PRO A 31 -13.19 -1.94 -4.76
N GLY A 32 -13.54 -3.14 -5.21
CA GLY A 32 -13.73 -4.30 -4.32
C GLY A 32 -12.48 -4.71 -3.53
N LEU A 33 -11.27 -4.49 -4.07
CA LEU A 33 -10.04 -4.70 -3.31
C LEU A 33 -9.91 -3.69 -2.16
N LEU A 34 -10.34 -2.44 -2.37
CA LEU A 34 -10.34 -1.44 -1.31
C LEU A 34 -11.32 -1.80 -0.19
N GLU A 35 -12.53 -2.26 -0.52
CA GLU A 35 -13.52 -2.76 0.45
C GLU A 35 -12.95 -3.90 1.28
N GLN A 36 -12.36 -4.89 0.63
CA GLN A 36 -11.71 -6.03 1.28
C GLN A 36 -10.56 -5.59 2.20
N THR A 37 -9.74 -4.63 1.74
CA THR A 37 -8.63 -4.10 2.55
C THR A 37 -9.15 -3.45 3.83
N ILE A 38 -10.19 -2.63 3.73
CA ILE A 38 -10.82 -1.99 4.89
C ILE A 38 -11.38 -3.06 5.84
N ALA A 39 -12.12 -4.04 5.34
CA ALA A 39 -12.68 -5.11 6.15
C ALA A 39 -11.60 -5.95 6.86
N VAL A 40 -10.51 -6.28 6.17
CA VAL A 40 -9.37 -6.99 6.77
C VAL A 40 -8.69 -6.14 7.82
N SER A 41 -8.48 -4.84 7.56
CA SER A 41 -7.85 -3.94 8.53
C SER A 41 -8.66 -3.83 9.83
N ASP A 42 -9.98 -3.83 9.73
CA ASP A 42 -10.87 -3.85 10.90
C ASP A 42 -10.71 -5.13 11.70
N ALA A 43 -10.69 -6.27 11.02
CA ALA A 43 -10.52 -7.58 11.64
C ALA A 43 -9.17 -7.72 12.36
N PHE A 44 -8.15 -6.96 11.95
CA PHE A 44 -6.83 -6.89 12.58
C PHE A 44 -6.73 -5.82 13.68
N GLY A 45 -7.82 -5.14 14.04
CA GLY A 45 -7.79 -4.05 15.00
C GLY A 45 -7.01 -2.81 14.53
N ALA A 46 -6.83 -2.68 13.23
CA ALA A 46 -6.12 -1.58 12.57
C ALA A 46 -7.02 -0.81 11.60
N PRO A 47 -8.14 -0.22 12.07
CA PRO A 47 -9.14 0.36 11.18
C PRO A 47 -8.54 1.43 10.27
N MET A 48 -8.77 1.24 8.96
CA MET A 48 -8.30 2.12 7.90
C MET A 48 -9.45 2.86 7.23
N GLY A 49 -9.16 4.07 6.72
CA GLY A 49 -10.11 4.84 5.92
C GLY A 49 -9.38 5.72 4.92
N VAL A 50 -9.99 5.94 3.76
CA VAL A 50 -9.33 6.64 2.65
C VAL A 50 -8.93 8.06 3.04
N ALA A 51 -7.65 8.36 2.91
CA ALA A 51 -7.06 9.66 3.24
C ALA A 51 -7.44 10.72 2.20
N LYS A 52 -7.49 11.99 2.61
CA LYS A 52 -7.67 13.13 1.70
C LYS A 52 -6.55 13.21 0.64
N SER A 53 -5.32 12.88 1.02
CA SER A 53 -4.16 12.81 0.14
C SER A 53 -4.32 11.81 -1.03
N ALA A 54 -5.20 10.83 -0.91
CA ALA A 54 -5.48 9.85 -1.97
C ALA A 54 -6.18 10.46 -3.21
N SER A 55 -6.58 11.73 -3.16
CA SER A 55 -7.09 12.47 -4.32
C SER A 55 -6.02 12.75 -5.39
N LYS A 56 -4.74 12.53 -5.06
CA LYS A 56 -3.61 12.68 -5.97
C LYS A 56 -3.03 11.32 -6.38
N CYS A 57 -2.53 11.22 -7.61
CA CYS A 57 -1.73 10.07 -8.04
C CYS A 57 -0.31 10.18 -7.46
N CYS A 58 0.37 9.06 -7.19
CA CYS A 58 1.77 9.08 -6.76
C CYS A 58 2.75 9.56 -7.85
N GLY A 59 2.31 9.63 -9.11
CA GLY A 59 3.16 10.10 -10.22
C GLY A 59 4.07 9.03 -10.84
N TYR A 60 4.06 7.78 -10.35
CA TYR A 60 4.88 6.70 -10.93
C TYR A 60 4.79 6.60 -12.46
N PRO A 61 3.62 6.78 -13.12
CA PRO A 61 3.56 6.75 -14.57
C PRO A 61 4.41 7.81 -15.28
N LEU A 62 4.57 8.99 -14.68
CA LEU A 62 5.47 10.04 -15.22
C LEU A 62 6.94 9.61 -15.15
N TYR A 63 7.33 9.02 -14.01
CA TYR A 63 8.67 8.44 -13.85
C TYR A 63 8.93 7.32 -14.86
N ALA A 64 8.01 6.37 -14.98
CA ALA A 64 8.13 5.24 -15.89
C ALA A 64 8.17 5.65 -17.37
N ALA A 65 7.57 6.78 -17.71
CA ALA A 65 7.62 7.37 -19.04
C ALA A 65 8.89 8.22 -19.30
N GLY A 66 9.81 8.32 -18.32
CA GLY A 66 11.01 9.16 -18.44
C GLY A 66 10.75 10.68 -18.33
N SER A 67 9.55 11.09 -17.96
CA SER A 67 9.17 12.51 -17.79
C SER A 67 9.60 13.03 -16.42
N PHE A 68 10.91 13.06 -16.17
CA PHE A 68 11.47 13.31 -14.84
C PHE A 68 11.19 14.70 -14.28
N ASP A 69 11.22 15.74 -15.10
CA ASP A 69 10.89 17.11 -14.66
C ASP A 69 9.42 17.21 -14.25
N ALA A 70 8.52 16.63 -15.05
CA ALA A 70 7.10 16.56 -14.72
C ALA A 70 6.85 15.72 -13.45
N PHE A 71 7.60 14.62 -13.28
CA PHE A 71 7.54 13.80 -12.06
C PHE A 71 7.97 14.60 -10.83
N ALA A 72 9.11 15.32 -10.91
CA ALA A 72 9.62 16.14 -9.80
C ALA A 72 8.64 17.26 -9.41
N ALA A 73 8.09 17.96 -10.38
CA ALA A 73 7.07 18.99 -10.14
C ALA A 73 5.80 18.40 -9.51
N HIS A 74 5.34 17.27 -10.03
CA HIS A 74 4.18 16.55 -9.50
C HIS A 74 4.42 16.06 -8.06
N ALA A 75 5.60 15.51 -7.77
CA ALA A 75 5.97 15.03 -6.43
C ALA A 75 5.89 16.14 -5.38
N LYS A 76 6.34 17.35 -5.69
CA LYS A 76 6.21 18.53 -4.81
C LYS A 76 4.74 18.84 -4.51
N SER A 77 3.90 18.89 -5.55
CA SER A 77 2.46 19.13 -5.38
C SER A 77 1.76 18.02 -4.58
N VAL A 78 2.22 16.76 -4.69
CA VAL A 78 1.68 15.65 -3.89
C VAL A 78 2.11 15.79 -2.43
N ALA A 79 3.35 16.21 -2.16
CA ALA A 79 3.86 16.38 -0.79
C ALA A 79 2.99 17.34 0.04
N GLU A 80 2.48 18.40 -0.59
CA GLU A 80 1.56 19.36 0.05
C GLU A 80 0.27 18.71 0.58
N ALA A 81 -0.21 17.66 -0.10
CA ALA A 81 -1.42 16.94 0.31
C ALA A 81 -1.22 16.06 1.56
N PHE A 82 0.02 15.88 2.02
CA PHE A 82 0.35 15.05 3.18
C PHE A 82 0.68 15.86 4.44
N VAL A 83 0.72 17.18 4.40
CA VAL A 83 1.16 18.05 5.50
C VAL A 83 0.43 17.78 6.82
N GLU A 84 -0.87 17.47 6.78
CA GLU A 84 -1.68 17.23 7.96
C GLU A 84 -1.79 15.73 8.36
N THR A 85 -1.00 14.87 7.72
CA THR A 85 -1.12 13.41 7.88
C THR A 85 0.21 12.86 8.43
N PRO A 86 0.35 12.59 9.74
CA PRO A 86 1.63 12.15 10.32
C PRO A 86 2.06 10.75 9.85
N GLU A 87 1.10 9.88 9.58
CA GLU A 87 1.34 8.53 9.08
C GLU A 87 0.25 8.13 8.08
N VAL A 88 0.60 7.39 7.03
CA VAL A 88 -0.34 6.87 6.05
C VAL A 88 0.00 5.43 5.67
N ALA A 89 -1.02 4.58 5.63
CA ALA A 89 -0.93 3.24 5.06
C ALA A 89 -1.15 3.30 3.55
N VAL A 90 -0.25 2.71 2.78
CA VAL A 90 -0.31 2.70 1.30
C VAL A 90 -0.60 1.28 0.84
N LEU A 91 -1.68 1.09 0.08
CA LEU A 91 -2.10 -0.24 -0.38
C LEU A 91 -1.28 -0.70 -1.58
N ASP A 92 -1.06 0.16 -2.56
CA ASP A 92 -0.29 -0.16 -3.76
C ASP A 92 1.22 -0.07 -3.50
N ALA A 93 1.92 -1.20 -3.67
CA ALA A 93 3.37 -1.27 -3.44
C ALA A 93 4.19 -0.34 -4.35
N GLY A 94 3.73 -0.09 -5.59
CA GLY A 94 4.36 0.85 -6.50
C GLY A 94 4.25 2.29 -6.00
N CYS A 95 3.11 2.66 -5.41
CA CYS A 95 2.95 3.97 -4.76
C CYS A 95 3.85 4.11 -3.53
N ALA A 96 3.91 3.08 -2.68
CA ALA A 96 4.78 3.09 -1.50
C ALA A 96 6.26 3.18 -1.88
N PHE A 97 6.69 2.44 -2.90
CA PHE A 97 8.03 2.52 -3.46
C PHE A 97 8.33 3.93 -4.00
N THR A 98 7.40 4.50 -4.75
CA THR A 98 7.54 5.87 -5.28
C THR A 98 7.75 6.89 -4.17
N PHE A 99 6.94 6.84 -3.13
CA PHE A 99 7.04 7.77 -2.00
C PHE A 99 8.31 7.58 -1.16
N ARG A 100 8.73 6.33 -0.92
CA ARG A 100 9.86 6.03 -0.03
C ARG A 100 11.21 6.05 -0.72
N LYS A 101 11.27 5.77 -2.03
CA LYS A 101 12.52 5.63 -2.79
C LYS A 101 12.68 6.70 -3.86
N LEU A 102 11.70 6.85 -4.76
CA LEU A 102 11.87 7.74 -5.90
C LEU A 102 11.78 9.23 -5.49
N TYR A 103 10.82 9.62 -4.67
CA TYR A 103 10.69 11.03 -4.25
C TYR A 103 11.97 11.59 -3.65
N PRO A 104 12.68 10.91 -2.72
CA PRO A 104 13.96 11.38 -2.19
C PRO A 104 15.04 11.56 -3.25
N GLU A 105 15.10 10.75 -4.30
CA GLU A 105 16.04 10.86 -5.41
C GLU A 105 15.82 12.15 -6.21
N PHE A 106 14.59 12.67 -6.22
CA PHE A 106 14.22 13.95 -6.85
C PHE A 106 14.15 15.12 -5.84
N GLY A 107 14.77 14.96 -4.65
CA GLY A 107 14.83 16.01 -3.64
C GLY A 107 13.51 16.30 -2.92
N VAL A 108 12.50 15.42 -3.04
CA VAL A 108 11.21 15.57 -2.39
C VAL A 108 11.10 14.59 -1.23
N ARG A 109 10.80 15.10 -0.02
CA ARG A 109 10.52 14.29 1.16
C ARG A 109 9.11 14.57 1.64
N LEU A 110 8.34 13.52 1.86
CA LEU A 110 7.00 13.64 2.44
C LEU A 110 7.13 13.94 3.94
N PRO A 111 6.30 14.87 4.48
CA PRO A 111 6.25 15.14 5.92
C PRO A 111 5.46 14.07 6.69
N THR A 112 5.36 12.88 6.15
CA THR A 112 4.48 11.78 6.53
C THR A 112 5.26 10.48 6.57
N ARG A 113 5.05 9.67 7.60
CA ARG A 113 5.56 8.30 7.63
C ARG A 113 4.76 7.42 6.66
N ILE A 114 5.43 6.96 5.62
CA ILE A 114 4.84 6.05 4.62
C ILE A 114 5.03 4.61 5.07
N ARG A 115 3.93 3.89 5.25
CA ARG A 115 3.91 2.45 5.53
C ARG A 115 3.08 1.75 4.46
N THR A 116 3.41 0.53 4.13
CA THR A 116 2.51 -0.31 3.33
C THR A 116 1.40 -0.87 4.22
N VAL A 117 0.25 -1.19 3.64
CA VAL A 117 -0.81 -1.93 4.34
C VAL A 117 -0.28 -3.24 4.91
N ILE A 118 0.65 -3.91 4.19
CA ILE A 118 1.30 -5.14 4.65
C ILE A 118 2.06 -4.93 5.96
N GLU A 119 2.86 -3.86 6.08
CA GLU A 119 3.58 -3.54 7.34
C GLU A 119 2.62 -3.27 8.50
N VAL A 120 1.54 -2.52 8.24
CA VAL A 120 0.54 -2.22 9.27
C VAL A 120 -0.19 -3.48 9.73
N LEU A 121 -0.63 -4.33 8.82
CA LEU A 121 -1.29 -5.59 9.18
C LEU A 121 -0.35 -6.56 9.88
N HIS A 122 0.92 -6.64 9.45
CA HIS A 122 1.92 -7.48 10.09
C HIS A 122 2.16 -7.06 11.55
N GLU A 123 2.30 -5.78 11.84
CA GLU A 123 2.43 -5.27 13.21
C GLU A 123 1.21 -5.60 14.09
N ASN A 124 0.03 -5.68 13.48
CA ASN A 124 -1.23 -6.01 14.15
C ASN A 124 -1.59 -7.52 14.09
N LEU A 125 -0.68 -8.39 13.65
CA LEU A 125 -0.87 -9.85 13.62
C LEU A 125 -1.40 -10.45 14.93
N PRO A 126 -0.98 -10.02 16.14
CA PRO A 126 -1.52 -10.54 17.40
C PRO A 126 -3.02 -10.32 17.56
N HIS A 127 -3.58 -9.33 16.89
CA HIS A 127 -5.02 -9.02 16.92
C HIS A 127 -5.80 -9.69 15.79
N ALA A 128 -5.12 -10.38 14.87
CA ALA A 128 -5.76 -11.07 13.75
C ALA A 128 -6.69 -12.19 14.26
N PRO A 129 -7.91 -12.31 13.69
CA PRO A 129 -8.82 -13.36 14.08
C PRO A 129 -8.25 -14.74 13.80
N GLU A 130 -8.57 -15.70 14.66
CA GLU A 130 -8.27 -17.09 14.39
C GLU A 130 -9.05 -17.58 13.16
N ARG A 131 -8.40 -18.39 12.34
CA ARG A 131 -8.99 -18.94 11.12
C ARG A 131 -8.76 -20.47 11.10
N LYS A 132 -9.73 -21.18 10.52
CA LYS A 132 -9.53 -22.59 10.19
C LYS A 132 -8.58 -22.70 9.00
N PRO A 133 -7.77 -23.78 8.96
CA PRO A 133 -6.91 -24.05 7.82
C PRO A 133 -7.70 -24.08 6.50
N LEU A 134 -7.16 -23.41 5.51
CA LEU A 134 -7.67 -23.49 4.15
C LEU A 134 -6.91 -24.59 3.41
N PRO A 135 -7.59 -25.49 2.69
CA PRO A 135 -6.96 -26.62 2.02
C PRO A 135 -6.13 -26.21 0.79
N GLN A 136 -6.15 -24.91 0.44
CA GLN A 136 -5.46 -24.41 -0.73
C GLN A 136 -3.95 -24.29 -0.49
N ARG A 137 -3.20 -24.69 -1.51
CA ARG A 137 -1.77 -24.39 -1.67
C ARG A 137 -1.65 -23.26 -2.67
N VAL A 138 -0.90 -22.21 -2.35
CA VAL A 138 -0.73 -21.05 -3.22
C VAL A 138 0.74 -20.80 -3.52
N GLY A 139 1.07 -20.53 -4.77
CA GLY A 139 2.36 -19.98 -5.14
C GLY A 139 2.40 -18.50 -4.76
N TYR A 140 3.46 -18.08 -4.06
CA TYR A 140 3.67 -16.67 -3.75
C TYR A 140 4.78 -16.10 -4.61
N HIS A 141 4.48 -14.98 -5.29
CA HIS A 141 5.44 -14.23 -6.06
C HIS A 141 5.82 -12.93 -5.34
N ASP A 142 7.11 -12.76 -5.10
CA ASP A 142 7.64 -11.51 -4.52
C ASP A 142 7.56 -10.37 -5.54
N ALA A 143 6.56 -9.51 -5.36
CA ALA A 143 6.36 -8.37 -6.24
C ALA A 143 7.57 -7.42 -6.19
N CYS A 144 8.07 -6.99 -7.36
CA CYS A 144 9.31 -6.21 -7.49
C CYS A 144 9.38 -5.01 -6.54
N HIS A 145 8.34 -4.20 -6.50
CA HIS A 145 8.32 -3.01 -5.64
C HIS A 145 8.23 -3.36 -4.15
N LEU A 146 7.50 -4.43 -3.78
CA LEU A 146 7.35 -4.83 -2.38
C LEU A 146 8.62 -5.51 -1.87
N GLY A 147 9.09 -6.55 -2.57
CA GLY A 147 10.29 -7.31 -2.19
C GLY A 147 11.56 -6.50 -2.41
N ARG A 148 12.04 -6.40 -3.68
CA ARG A 148 13.31 -5.72 -3.98
C ARG A 148 13.30 -4.24 -3.65
N GLY A 149 12.19 -3.54 -3.94
CA GLY A 149 12.09 -2.10 -3.75
C GLY A 149 12.02 -1.70 -2.29
N LEU A 150 11.21 -2.38 -1.48
CA LEU A 150 10.94 -2.04 -0.10
C LEU A 150 11.55 -3.00 0.93
N GLY A 151 12.04 -4.16 0.50
CA GLY A 151 12.64 -5.17 1.38
C GLY A 151 11.64 -6.00 2.19
N LEU A 152 10.37 -5.97 1.80
CA LEU A 152 9.27 -6.66 2.51
C LEU A 152 9.07 -8.05 1.91
N TYR A 153 9.70 -9.06 2.51
CA TYR A 153 9.65 -10.45 2.07
C TYR A 153 8.94 -11.36 3.07
N ASP A 154 9.16 -11.14 4.35
CA ASP A 154 8.67 -12.00 5.42
C ASP A 154 7.27 -11.60 5.89
N GLU A 155 6.95 -10.31 5.88
CA GLU A 155 5.68 -9.76 6.33
C GLU A 155 4.48 -10.34 5.55
N PRO A 156 4.48 -10.37 4.20
CA PRO A 156 3.36 -10.98 3.47
C PRO A 156 3.25 -12.49 3.73
N ARG A 157 4.38 -13.20 3.93
CA ARG A 157 4.38 -14.63 4.26
C ARG A 157 3.77 -14.88 5.65
N ALA A 158 4.13 -14.07 6.63
CA ALA A 158 3.56 -14.15 7.97
C ALA A 158 2.04 -13.91 7.96
N LEU A 159 1.56 -12.95 7.16
CA LEU A 159 0.13 -12.70 6.98
C LEU A 159 -0.59 -13.87 6.32
N LEU A 160 0.00 -14.48 5.29
CA LEU A 160 -0.55 -15.66 4.63
C LEU A 160 -0.55 -16.89 5.56
N ALA A 161 0.51 -17.09 6.32
CA ALA A 161 0.56 -18.14 7.34
C ALA A 161 -0.51 -17.95 8.42
N ARG A 162 -0.77 -16.70 8.84
CA ARG A 162 -1.86 -16.38 9.78
C ARG A 162 -3.24 -16.66 9.19
N ALA A 163 -3.40 -16.49 7.87
CA ALA A 163 -4.60 -16.89 7.14
C ALA A 163 -4.69 -18.43 6.95
N VAL A 164 -3.71 -19.19 7.49
CA VAL A 164 -3.60 -20.64 7.43
C VAL A 164 -3.59 -21.16 5.99
N ILE A 165 -2.84 -20.46 5.13
CA ILE A 165 -2.61 -20.81 3.73
C ILE A 165 -1.23 -21.44 3.59
N THR A 166 -1.15 -22.60 2.96
CA THR A 166 0.13 -23.25 2.66
C THR A 166 0.78 -22.56 1.46
N ILE A 167 1.93 -21.93 1.69
CA ILE A 167 2.71 -21.29 0.62
C ILE A 167 3.61 -22.33 -0.05
N VAL A 168 3.60 -22.34 -1.37
CA VAL A 168 4.57 -23.06 -2.21
C VAL A 168 5.51 -22.02 -2.79
N GLU A 169 6.76 -22.05 -2.36
CA GLU A 169 7.78 -21.15 -2.88
C GLU A 169 8.23 -21.56 -4.28
N ALA A 170 8.42 -20.57 -5.15
CA ALA A 170 9.05 -20.81 -6.45
C ALA A 170 10.57 -21.01 -6.25
N PRO A 171 11.27 -21.70 -7.20
CA PRO A 171 12.71 -21.91 -7.10
C PRO A 171 13.53 -20.62 -6.98
N SER A 172 13.05 -19.52 -7.59
CA SER A 172 13.70 -18.20 -7.57
C SER A 172 12.84 -17.21 -6.79
N VAL A 173 13.04 -17.16 -5.50
CA VAL A 173 12.28 -16.27 -4.58
C VAL A 173 13.21 -15.38 -3.76
N ARG A 174 12.67 -14.32 -3.19
CA ARG A 174 13.37 -13.37 -2.35
C ARG A 174 14.47 -12.60 -3.11
N ARG A 175 15.58 -12.30 -2.44
CA ARG A 175 16.70 -11.54 -3.01
C ARG A 175 17.47 -12.29 -4.11
N GLU A 176 17.42 -13.60 -4.11
CA GLU A 176 18.13 -14.48 -5.04
C GLU A 176 17.36 -14.70 -6.35
N GLY A 177 16.08 -14.39 -6.36
CA GLY A 177 15.23 -14.46 -7.53
C GLY A 177 15.46 -13.30 -8.48
N GLY A 178 16.55 -13.34 -9.20
CA GLY A 178 17.14 -12.61 -10.29
C GLY A 178 16.47 -11.38 -10.91
#